data_818dd59e0519091d3a0d7a7cfd617c15
#
_entry.id   818dd59e0519091d3a0d7a7cfd617c15
#
_cell.length_a   1.000
_cell.length_b   1.000
_cell.length_c   1.000
_cell.angle_alpha   90.00
_cell.angle_beta   90.00
_cell.angle_gamma   90.00
#
_symmetry.space_group_name_H-M   'P 1'
#
loop_
_entity.id
_entity.type
_entity.pdbx_description
1 polymer ?
#
loop_
_entity_poly.entity_id
_entity_poly.type
_entity_poly.pdbx_seq_one_letter_code
_entity_poly.pdbx_strand_id
1 'polypeptide(L)'
;MSKLYMINDTHLGVRRQSGTTPESRAALSEFMYQQFSQLLALAQGNDLMILGDLFDCYQVSKKDEIRVYQLLSQWQRDNPQQRLILVAGNHDLSRNSKDISSFENLCTYLTHQSHHGTQIVMGEIGYLPEYRTAIVPHLPNQALFDDAIESLFPLPDLAYVCLHCNYDNHFAQQSDHSLNLSAEVAQRFAQQHTHLIFAHEHQQRDFNHVHIIGNQIPSSIADCLGNTSKRLAYLENNELHYQTVLTLTELYSEHDWQNDALPHTPFIRLTGTAEYEQAAEVIQRIAHIRKQSSAWVVSNAVQIGTLTSETHLPSLESLDVQHMVAQALPPALTQRFQEVVQFSELKSS
;
A
#
# COMPACT_ATOMS: atom_id res chain seq x y z
N MET A 1 -22.74 12.35 19.55
CA MET A 1 -22.26 12.63 18.18
C MET A 1 -21.95 11.28 17.51
N SER A 2 -22.12 11.16 16.21
CA SER A 2 -21.66 9.98 15.49
C SER A 2 -20.13 9.93 15.50
N LYS A 3 -19.56 8.71 15.44
CA LYS A 3 -18.12 8.55 15.25
C LYS A 3 -17.79 8.70 13.76
N LEU A 4 -16.54 9.03 13.44
CA LEU A 4 -16.00 8.94 12.08
C LEU A 4 -14.95 7.82 12.05
N TYR A 5 -15.29 6.69 11.46
CA TYR A 5 -14.36 5.59 11.24
C TYR A 5 -13.52 5.84 9.99
N MET A 6 -12.23 5.44 10.04
CA MET A 6 -11.27 5.66 8.95
C MET A 6 -10.67 4.32 8.50
N ILE A 7 -11.09 3.84 7.33
CA ILE A 7 -10.49 2.70 6.64
C ILE A 7 -9.54 3.23 5.58
N ASN A 8 -8.35 2.67 5.43
CA ASN A 8 -7.35 3.13 4.46
C ASN A 8 -6.52 1.97 3.92
N ASP A 9 -5.89 2.18 2.77
CA ASP A 9 -4.90 1.29 2.14
C ASP A 9 -5.37 -0.17 2.09
N THR A 10 -6.61 -0.36 1.65
CA THR A 10 -7.21 -1.71 1.57
C THR A 10 -6.74 -2.50 0.37
N HIS A 11 -6.25 -1.84 -0.69
CA HIS A 11 -5.70 -2.44 -1.91
C HIS A 11 -6.54 -3.60 -2.47
N LEU A 12 -7.86 -3.43 -2.51
CA LEU A 12 -8.77 -4.44 -3.03
C LEU A 12 -8.51 -4.69 -4.52
N GLY A 13 -8.61 -5.95 -4.92
CA GLY A 13 -8.29 -6.37 -6.29
C GLY A 13 -6.81 -6.65 -6.51
N VAL A 14 -6.00 -6.71 -5.45
CA VAL A 14 -4.57 -7.04 -5.54
C VAL A 14 -4.33 -8.34 -6.30
N ARG A 15 -3.39 -8.29 -7.25
CA ARG A 15 -2.98 -9.43 -8.07
C ARG A 15 -1.49 -9.74 -7.89
N ARG A 16 -1.05 -9.89 -6.67
CA ARG A 16 0.35 -10.19 -6.41
C ARG A 16 0.71 -11.58 -6.96
N GLN A 17 1.72 -11.60 -7.81
CA GLN A 17 2.29 -12.84 -8.35
C GLN A 17 3.29 -13.46 -7.36
N SER A 18 3.04 -13.42 -6.08
CA SER A 18 3.98 -13.94 -5.06
C SER A 18 4.20 -15.45 -5.16
N GLY A 19 3.96 -16.01 -6.34
CA GLY A 19 4.41 -17.32 -6.75
C GLY A 19 3.61 -18.48 -6.18
N THR A 20 2.54 -18.22 -5.47
CA THR A 20 1.64 -19.26 -4.96
C THR A 20 0.65 -19.73 -6.02
N THR A 21 -0.14 -20.72 -5.70
CA THR A 21 -1.12 -21.30 -6.63
C THR A 21 -2.27 -20.34 -6.92
N PRO A 22 -3.07 -20.60 -7.98
CA PRO A 22 -4.31 -19.84 -8.23
C PRO A 22 -5.27 -19.87 -7.04
N GLU A 23 -5.35 -21.01 -6.32
CA GLU A 23 -6.17 -21.21 -5.13
C GLU A 23 -5.73 -20.31 -3.99
N SER A 24 -4.42 -20.21 -3.71
CA SER A 24 -3.85 -19.33 -2.70
C SER A 24 -4.12 -17.84 -3.00
N ARG A 25 -4.05 -17.45 -4.27
CA ARG A 25 -4.40 -16.08 -4.69
C ARG A 25 -5.89 -15.78 -4.50
N ALA A 26 -6.75 -16.76 -4.80
CA ALA A 26 -8.18 -16.63 -4.57
C ALA A 26 -8.49 -16.55 -3.07
N ALA A 27 -7.79 -17.32 -2.24
CA ALA A 27 -7.93 -17.30 -0.78
C ALA A 27 -7.50 -15.93 -0.20
N LEU A 28 -6.37 -15.35 -0.64
CA LEU A 28 -5.96 -14.00 -0.25
C LEU A 28 -7.02 -12.96 -0.63
N SER A 29 -7.48 -13.00 -1.87
CA SER A 29 -8.51 -12.07 -2.34
C SER A 29 -9.78 -12.20 -1.50
N GLU A 30 -10.26 -13.43 -1.23
CA GLU A 30 -11.46 -13.64 -0.43
C GLU A 30 -11.28 -13.16 1.01
N PHE A 31 -10.13 -13.43 1.63
CA PHE A 31 -9.78 -12.90 2.95
C PHE A 31 -9.86 -11.38 2.99
N MET A 32 -9.27 -10.68 2.00
CA MET A 32 -9.29 -9.21 1.96
C MET A 32 -10.72 -8.65 1.89
N TYR A 33 -11.58 -9.25 1.07
CA TYR A 33 -12.99 -8.85 1.00
C TYR A 33 -13.78 -9.16 2.27
N GLN A 34 -13.49 -10.28 2.94
CA GLN A 34 -14.10 -10.61 4.23
C GLN A 34 -13.69 -9.61 5.30
N GLN A 35 -12.39 -9.26 5.37
CA GLN A 35 -11.91 -8.24 6.30
C GLN A 35 -12.53 -6.88 6.00
N PHE A 36 -12.61 -6.47 4.73
CA PHE A 36 -13.26 -5.22 4.35
C PHE A 36 -14.74 -5.19 4.79
N SER A 37 -15.46 -6.27 4.58
CA SER A 37 -16.86 -6.39 5.06
C SER A 37 -16.98 -6.29 6.58
N GLN A 38 -16.03 -6.85 7.33
CA GLN A 38 -16.00 -6.73 8.80
C GLN A 38 -15.73 -5.29 9.24
N LEU A 39 -14.81 -4.57 8.56
CA LEU A 39 -14.55 -3.16 8.83
C LEU A 39 -15.78 -2.29 8.57
N LEU A 40 -16.51 -2.54 7.48
CA LEU A 40 -17.76 -1.87 7.18
C LEU A 40 -18.83 -2.14 8.26
N ALA A 41 -18.89 -3.36 8.78
CA ALA A 41 -19.82 -3.71 9.87
C ALA A 41 -19.48 -3.00 11.17
N LEU A 42 -18.19 -2.77 11.49
CA LEU A 42 -17.76 -2.00 12.66
C LEU A 42 -18.17 -0.53 12.57
N ALA A 43 -18.19 0.03 11.37
CA ALA A 43 -18.61 1.42 11.13
C ALA A 43 -20.15 1.60 11.10
N GLN A 44 -20.93 0.54 11.34
CA GLN A 44 -22.39 0.61 11.26
C GLN A 44 -22.97 1.64 12.25
N GLY A 45 -23.92 2.47 11.78
CA GLY A 45 -24.53 3.55 12.59
C GLY A 45 -23.63 4.77 12.80
N ASN A 46 -22.48 4.87 12.13
CA ASN A 46 -21.52 5.96 12.24
C ASN A 46 -21.07 6.43 10.86
N ASP A 47 -20.43 7.59 10.78
CA ASP A 47 -19.82 8.08 9.53
C ASP A 47 -18.59 7.24 9.18
N LEU A 48 -18.38 7.03 7.89
CA LEU A 48 -17.28 6.23 7.36
C LEU A 48 -16.46 7.02 6.35
N MET A 49 -15.15 7.06 6.53
CA MET A 49 -14.20 7.58 5.57
C MET A 49 -13.31 6.45 5.06
N ILE A 50 -13.20 6.33 3.74
CA ILE A 50 -12.17 5.53 3.06
C ILE A 50 -11.05 6.51 2.70
N LEU A 51 -9.92 6.45 3.42
CA LEU A 51 -8.83 7.43 3.33
C LEU A 51 -7.74 6.97 2.36
N GLY A 52 -8.11 6.80 1.11
CA GLY A 52 -7.21 6.48 -0.01
C GLY A 52 -6.85 5.00 -0.15
N ASP A 53 -6.36 4.67 -1.33
CA ASP A 53 -5.90 3.35 -1.77
C ASP A 53 -6.93 2.23 -1.49
N LEU A 54 -8.17 2.52 -1.89
CA LEU A 54 -9.24 1.53 -1.87
C LEU A 54 -8.92 0.36 -2.79
N PHE A 55 -8.41 0.65 -4.00
CA PHE A 55 -7.97 -0.34 -4.96
C PHE A 55 -6.43 -0.45 -5.03
N ASP A 56 -5.93 -1.63 -5.43
CA ASP A 56 -4.47 -1.90 -5.55
C ASP A 56 -3.83 -1.17 -6.75
N CYS A 57 -4.62 -0.81 -7.74
CA CYS A 57 -4.18 -0.05 -8.92
C CYS A 57 -5.36 0.69 -9.55
N TYR A 58 -5.06 1.70 -10.38
CA TYR A 58 -6.08 2.56 -11.00
C TYR A 58 -7.13 1.79 -11.82
N GLN A 59 -6.81 0.60 -12.33
CA GLN A 59 -7.76 -0.30 -12.99
C GLN A 59 -7.70 -1.71 -12.40
N VAL A 60 -8.74 -2.09 -11.69
CA VAL A 60 -8.96 -3.47 -11.21
C VAL A 60 -9.90 -4.24 -12.14
N SER A 61 -10.12 -5.53 -11.87
CA SER A 61 -11.11 -6.27 -12.66
C SER A 61 -12.51 -5.74 -12.43
N LYS A 62 -13.37 -5.82 -13.45
CA LYS A 62 -14.79 -5.45 -13.30
C LYS A 62 -15.50 -6.25 -12.21
N LYS A 63 -15.06 -7.48 -11.93
CA LYS A 63 -15.58 -8.29 -10.82
C LYS A 63 -15.26 -7.64 -9.49
N ASP A 64 -14.02 -7.16 -9.30
CA ASP A 64 -13.59 -6.51 -8.07
C ASP A 64 -14.29 -5.15 -7.90
N GLU A 65 -14.36 -4.34 -8.95
CA GLU A 65 -15.08 -3.07 -8.96
C GLU A 65 -16.56 -3.24 -8.56
N ILE A 66 -17.25 -4.21 -9.17
CA ILE A 66 -18.65 -4.51 -8.84
C ILE A 66 -18.81 -4.98 -7.39
N ARG A 67 -17.89 -5.81 -6.91
CA ARG A 67 -17.93 -6.32 -5.52
C ARG A 67 -17.81 -5.20 -4.50
N VAL A 68 -16.85 -4.29 -4.70
CA VAL A 68 -16.67 -3.11 -3.83
C VAL A 68 -17.91 -2.22 -3.89
N TYR A 69 -18.42 -1.94 -5.09
CA TYR A 69 -19.65 -1.19 -5.27
C TYR A 69 -20.82 -1.80 -4.49
N GLN A 70 -21.01 -3.12 -4.59
CA GLN A 70 -22.09 -3.81 -3.86
C GLN A 70 -21.95 -3.67 -2.34
N LEU A 71 -20.73 -3.83 -1.80
CA LEU A 71 -20.45 -3.69 -0.39
C LEU A 71 -20.74 -2.28 0.13
N LEU A 72 -20.23 -1.25 -0.55
CA LEU A 72 -20.43 0.14 -0.14
C LEU A 72 -21.88 0.60 -0.34
N SER A 73 -22.53 0.19 -1.45
CA SER A 73 -23.96 0.49 -1.66
C SER A 73 -24.85 -0.19 -0.61
N GLN A 74 -24.49 -1.41 -0.17
CA GLN A 74 -25.22 -2.07 0.91
C GLN A 74 -25.01 -1.32 2.22
N TRP A 75 -23.77 -0.95 2.54
CA TRP A 75 -23.47 -0.17 3.73
C TRP A 75 -24.26 1.15 3.76
N GLN A 76 -24.36 1.88 2.65
CA GLN A 76 -25.14 3.11 2.57
C GLN A 76 -26.64 2.88 2.77
N ARG A 77 -27.21 1.81 2.18
CA ARG A 77 -28.62 1.44 2.41
C ARG A 77 -28.92 1.13 3.87
N ASP A 78 -27.98 0.47 4.54
CA ASP A 78 -28.11 0.08 5.95
C ASP A 78 -27.87 1.27 6.89
N ASN A 79 -27.22 2.34 6.39
CA ASN A 79 -26.84 3.53 7.15
C ASN A 79 -27.31 4.83 6.47
N PRO A 80 -28.61 5.03 6.23
CA PRO A 80 -29.13 6.14 5.41
C PRO A 80 -28.94 7.53 6.04
N GLN A 81 -28.60 7.61 7.31
CA GLN A 81 -28.34 8.86 8.03
C GLN A 81 -26.84 9.18 8.16
N GLN A 82 -25.98 8.27 7.73
CA GLN A 82 -24.53 8.38 7.89
C GLN A 82 -23.89 8.78 6.57
N ARG A 83 -22.72 9.40 6.67
CA ARG A 83 -21.95 9.81 5.49
C ARG A 83 -20.92 8.75 5.12
N LEU A 84 -20.75 8.57 3.83
CA LEU A 84 -19.65 7.86 3.22
C LEU A 84 -18.73 8.88 2.57
N ILE A 85 -17.51 9.02 3.08
CA ILE A 85 -16.49 9.90 2.54
C ILE A 85 -15.47 9.04 1.80
N LEU A 86 -15.29 9.28 0.50
CA LEU A 86 -14.33 8.57 -0.35
C LEU A 86 -13.20 9.51 -0.72
N VAL A 87 -12.01 9.20 -0.28
CA VAL A 87 -10.79 9.99 -0.52
C VAL A 87 -9.91 9.24 -1.50
N ALA A 88 -9.41 9.92 -2.52
CA ALA A 88 -8.51 9.31 -3.49
C ALA A 88 -7.09 9.15 -2.93
N GLY A 89 -6.53 7.95 -3.05
CA GLY A 89 -5.12 7.66 -2.86
C GLY A 89 -4.34 7.63 -4.18
N ASN A 90 -3.05 7.35 -4.11
CA ASN A 90 -2.20 7.33 -5.31
C ASN A 90 -2.44 6.11 -6.21
N HIS A 91 -2.90 4.98 -5.65
CA HIS A 91 -3.30 3.81 -6.43
C HIS A 91 -4.68 3.95 -7.08
N ASP A 92 -5.53 4.81 -6.54
CA ASP A 92 -6.90 5.02 -7.02
C ASP A 92 -6.96 5.87 -8.30
N LEU A 93 -5.92 6.62 -8.63
CA LEU A 93 -5.89 7.55 -9.74
C LEU A 93 -4.98 7.08 -10.88
N SER A 94 -5.39 7.40 -12.12
CA SER A 94 -4.53 7.19 -13.29
C SER A 94 -3.47 8.29 -13.38
N ARG A 95 -2.25 7.91 -13.79
CA ARG A 95 -1.21 8.87 -14.18
C ARG A 95 -1.55 9.65 -15.44
N ASN A 96 -2.39 9.06 -16.28
CA ASN A 96 -2.87 9.69 -17.49
C ASN A 96 -4.27 10.27 -17.22
N SER A 97 -4.37 11.59 -17.19
CA SER A 97 -5.62 12.31 -16.93
C SER A 97 -6.76 12.04 -17.93
N LYS A 98 -6.49 11.28 -19.00
CA LYS A 98 -7.51 10.86 -19.97
C LYS A 98 -8.14 9.51 -19.64
N ASP A 99 -7.54 8.75 -18.74
CA ASP A 99 -8.03 7.43 -18.37
C ASP A 99 -8.87 7.55 -17.09
N ILE A 100 -10.05 6.97 -17.11
CA ILE A 100 -10.93 6.90 -15.95
C ILE A 100 -10.51 5.69 -15.11
N SER A 101 -10.27 5.91 -13.83
CA SER A 101 -9.93 4.85 -12.90
C SER A 101 -11.14 4.05 -12.42
N SER A 102 -10.90 2.87 -11.84
CA SER A 102 -11.96 2.09 -11.19
C SER A 102 -12.55 2.82 -9.99
N PHE A 103 -11.75 3.64 -9.30
CA PHE A 103 -12.21 4.48 -8.19
C PHE A 103 -13.15 5.59 -8.69
N GLU A 104 -12.82 6.29 -9.78
CA GLU A 104 -13.69 7.32 -10.38
C GLU A 104 -15.01 6.73 -10.87
N ASN A 105 -14.97 5.53 -11.48
CA ASN A 105 -16.19 4.80 -11.85
C ASN A 105 -17.05 4.48 -10.63
N LEU A 106 -16.45 3.95 -9.57
CA LEU A 106 -17.11 3.63 -8.31
C LEU A 106 -17.77 4.88 -7.71
N CYS A 107 -17.03 5.99 -7.63
CA CYS A 107 -17.53 7.29 -7.14
C CYS A 107 -18.76 7.74 -7.95
N THR A 108 -18.67 7.64 -9.27
CA THR A 108 -19.79 7.99 -10.17
C THR A 108 -21.03 7.14 -9.88
N TYR A 109 -20.89 5.82 -9.76
CA TYR A 109 -22.01 4.91 -9.47
C TYR A 109 -22.64 5.18 -8.11
N LEU A 110 -21.83 5.39 -7.07
CA LEU A 110 -22.32 5.65 -5.71
C LEU A 110 -23.04 7.01 -5.63
N THR A 111 -22.53 8.04 -6.30
CA THR A 111 -23.15 9.37 -6.30
C THR A 111 -24.51 9.37 -7.03
N HIS A 112 -24.63 8.62 -8.11
CA HIS A 112 -25.90 8.51 -8.84
C HIS A 112 -26.98 7.73 -8.10
N GLN A 113 -26.61 6.81 -7.20
CA GLN A 113 -27.56 5.98 -6.45
C GLN A 113 -27.88 6.50 -5.06
N SER A 114 -26.95 7.20 -4.42
CA SER A 114 -27.17 7.72 -3.07
C SER A 114 -27.89 9.05 -3.14
N HIS A 115 -29.10 9.07 -2.65
CA HIS A 115 -29.88 10.32 -2.53
C HIS A 115 -29.33 11.25 -1.44
N HIS A 116 -28.50 10.77 -0.51
CA HIS A 116 -27.90 11.56 0.58
C HIS A 116 -26.59 10.91 1.08
N GLY A 117 -25.58 11.73 1.36
CA GLY A 117 -24.48 11.36 2.27
C GLY A 117 -23.20 10.82 1.64
N THR A 118 -23.00 10.83 0.32
CA THR A 118 -21.68 10.53 -0.27
C THR A 118 -20.90 11.82 -0.53
N GLN A 119 -19.71 11.92 0.07
CA GLN A 119 -18.75 12.98 -0.21
C GLN A 119 -17.52 12.36 -0.89
N ILE A 120 -17.10 12.94 -2.02
CA ILE A 120 -15.90 12.53 -2.73
C ILE A 120 -14.86 13.61 -2.56
N VAL A 121 -13.65 13.21 -2.14
CA VAL A 121 -12.49 14.09 -1.96
C VAL A 121 -11.40 13.60 -2.92
N MET A 122 -11.31 14.28 -4.06
CA MET A 122 -10.40 13.96 -5.16
C MET A 122 -10.01 15.25 -5.89
N GLY A 123 -8.72 15.49 -6.01
CA GLY A 123 -8.21 16.70 -6.68
C GLY A 123 -8.32 18.00 -5.88
N GLU A 124 -9.16 18.05 -4.86
CA GLU A 124 -9.40 19.20 -3.99
C GLU A 124 -9.45 18.78 -2.52
N ILE A 125 -9.23 19.73 -1.62
CA ILE A 125 -9.34 19.53 -0.17
C ILE A 125 -10.80 19.33 0.22
N GLY A 126 -11.06 18.31 1.04
CA GLY A 126 -12.34 18.13 1.73
C GLY A 126 -12.33 18.78 3.11
N TYR A 127 -13.52 19.09 3.62
CA TYR A 127 -13.68 19.57 5.00
C TYR A 127 -14.90 18.97 5.67
N LEU A 128 -14.74 18.54 6.93
CA LEU A 128 -15.76 17.97 7.80
C LEU A 128 -15.88 18.85 9.06
N PRO A 129 -16.75 19.88 9.04
CA PRO A 129 -16.84 20.87 10.13
C PRO A 129 -17.15 20.25 11.50
N GLU A 130 -18.02 19.26 11.55
CA GLU A 130 -18.45 18.60 12.79
C GLU A 130 -17.35 17.77 13.46
N TYR A 131 -16.31 17.38 12.70
CA TYR A 131 -15.10 16.73 13.21
C TYR A 131 -13.91 17.67 13.25
N ARG A 132 -14.10 18.95 12.86
CA ARG A 132 -13.03 19.96 12.75
C ARG A 132 -11.82 19.42 11.95
N THR A 133 -12.12 18.69 10.86
CA THR A 133 -11.16 17.90 10.10
C THR A 133 -11.08 18.38 8.65
N ALA A 134 -9.88 18.68 8.17
CA ALA A 134 -9.58 18.81 6.75
C ALA A 134 -9.05 17.48 6.19
N ILE A 135 -9.28 17.25 4.91
CA ILE A 135 -8.87 16.03 4.20
C ILE A 135 -8.11 16.45 2.95
N VAL A 136 -6.86 16.02 2.83
CA VAL A 136 -6.04 16.25 1.64
C VAL A 136 -5.85 14.90 0.93
N PRO A 137 -6.47 14.70 -0.24
CA PRO A 137 -6.32 13.47 -1.02
C PRO A 137 -4.93 13.42 -1.66
N HIS A 138 -4.62 12.30 -2.32
CA HIS A 138 -3.47 12.30 -3.21
C HIS A 138 -3.67 13.30 -4.34
N LEU A 139 -2.67 14.17 -4.55
CA LEU A 139 -2.66 15.21 -5.58
C LEU A 139 -1.63 14.88 -6.67
N PRO A 140 -1.75 15.44 -7.88
CA PRO A 140 -0.92 15.06 -9.03
C PRO A 140 0.59 15.25 -8.85
N ASN A 141 1.01 16.18 -7.99
CA ASN A 141 2.43 16.46 -7.73
C ASN A 141 2.62 17.15 -6.38
N GLN A 142 3.88 17.20 -5.94
CA GLN A 142 4.27 17.78 -4.66
C GLN A 142 3.93 19.28 -4.56
N ALA A 143 4.08 20.06 -5.63
CA ALA A 143 3.81 21.50 -5.58
C ALA A 143 2.34 21.80 -5.28
N LEU A 144 1.41 21.08 -5.94
CA LEU A 144 -0.03 21.22 -5.65
C LEU A 144 -0.36 20.74 -4.23
N PHE A 145 0.34 19.71 -3.75
CA PHE A 145 0.18 19.24 -2.37
C PHE A 145 0.67 20.29 -1.37
N ASP A 146 1.83 20.91 -1.60
CA ASP A 146 2.37 21.95 -0.73
C ASP A 146 1.45 23.18 -0.70
N ASP A 147 0.92 23.61 -1.85
CA ASP A 147 -0.07 24.69 -1.92
C ASP A 147 -1.34 24.35 -1.15
N ALA A 148 -1.83 23.11 -1.27
CA ALA A 148 -2.98 22.62 -0.52
C ALA A 148 -2.71 22.67 1.00
N ILE A 149 -1.56 22.19 1.45
CA ILE A 149 -1.13 22.22 2.86
C ILE A 149 -1.04 23.67 3.38
N GLU A 150 -0.41 24.56 2.64
CA GLU A 150 -0.29 25.99 3.05
C GLU A 150 -1.65 26.67 3.19
N SER A 151 -2.63 26.28 2.38
CA SER A 151 -4.00 26.82 2.46
C SER A 151 -4.76 26.43 3.73
N LEU A 152 -4.28 25.42 4.46
CA LEU A 152 -4.92 24.97 5.71
C LEU A 152 -4.54 25.80 6.94
N PHE A 153 -3.35 26.41 6.96
CA PHE A 153 -2.87 27.17 8.13
C PHE A 153 -3.76 28.35 8.56
N PRO A 154 -4.42 29.07 7.64
CA PRO A 154 -5.33 30.15 8.03
C PRO A 154 -6.70 29.68 8.59
N LEU A 155 -7.01 28.38 8.46
CA LEU A 155 -8.32 27.85 8.90
C LEU A 155 -8.43 27.88 10.42
N PRO A 156 -9.45 28.54 10.98
CA PRO A 156 -9.67 28.54 12.41
C PRO A 156 -10.18 27.16 12.86
N ASP A 157 -9.87 26.80 14.09
CA ASP A 157 -10.43 25.62 14.79
C ASP A 157 -10.18 24.26 14.11
N LEU A 158 -9.12 24.13 13.32
CA LEU A 158 -8.73 22.86 12.70
C LEU A 158 -8.11 21.93 13.75
N ALA A 159 -8.81 20.83 14.08
CA ALA A 159 -8.32 19.85 15.04
C ALA A 159 -7.50 18.74 14.38
N TYR A 160 -7.89 18.32 13.17
CA TYR A 160 -7.27 17.23 12.44
C TYR A 160 -7.07 17.58 10.97
N VAL A 161 -5.98 17.03 10.39
CA VAL A 161 -5.78 16.94 8.94
C VAL A 161 -5.55 15.48 8.60
N CYS A 162 -6.42 14.90 7.78
CA CYS A 162 -6.27 13.56 7.22
C CYS A 162 -5.54 13.66 5.88
N LEU A 163 -4.50 12.85 5.68
CA LEU A 163 -3.56 12.95 4.58
C LEU A 163 -3.34 11.58 3.93
N HIS A 164 -3.27 11.53 2.60
CA HIS A 164 -2.79 10.35 1.89
C HIS A 164 -1.41 10.63 1.28
N CYS A 165 -0.36 10.53 2.11
CA CYS A 165 1.03 10.81 1.73
C CYS A 165 2.01 10.20 2.75
N ASN A 166 3.32 10.26 2.45
CA ASN A 166 4.38 9.90 3.40
C ASN A 166 4.59 11.00 4.44
N TYR A 167 5.07 10.58 5.60
CA TYR A 167 5.57 11.47 6.64
C TYR A 167 7.11 11.43 6.68
N ASP A 168 7.73 12.60 6.49
CA ASP A 168 9.19 12.86 6.60
C ASP A 168 10.08 11.84 5.87
N ASN A 169 9.64 11.42 4.68
CA ASN A 169 10.36 10.46 3.85
C ASN A 169 11.09 11.18 2.71
N HIS A 170 12.36 11.48 2.91
CA HIS A 170 13.18 12.18 1.91
C HIS A 170 13.35 11.43 0.59
N PHE A 171 13.20 10.09 0.58
CA PHE A 171 13.27 9.29 -0.65
C PHE A 171 11.98 9.40 -1.49
N ALA A 172 10.85 9.67 -0.84
CA ALA A 172 9.57 9.83 -1.53
C ALA A 172 9.55 11.08 -2.43
N GLN A 173 10.26 12.14 -2.06
CA GLN A 173 10.35 13.38 -2.83
C GLN A 173 10.94 13.20 -4.25
N GLN A 174 11.60 12.09 -4.53
CA GLN A 174 12.17 11.76 -5.83
C GLN A 174 11.20 11.02 -6.75
N SER A 175 10.00 10.74 -6.28
CA SER A 175 8.98 9.97 -7.01
C SER A 175 7.68 10.77 -7.08
N ASP A 176 7.20 11.08 -8.28
CA ASP A 176 5.91 11.76 -8.51
C ASP A 176 4.67 10.97 -8.01
N HIS A 177 4.88 9.76 -7.45
CA HIS A 177 3.82 8.91 -6.93
C HIS A 177 3.70 8.88 -5.43
N SER A 178 4.60 9.54 -4.72
CA SER A 178 4.66 9.50 -3.27
C SER A 178 4.83 10.91 -2.75
N LEU A 179 3.74 11.59 -2.51
CA LEU A 179 3.74 12.90 -1.85
C LEU A 179 4.32 12.75 -0.44
N ASN A 180 4.95 13.81 0.04
CA ASN A 180 5.60 13.82 1.34
C ASN A 180 5.30 15.10 2.12
N LEU A 181 4.94 14.96 3.38
CA LEU A 181 4.87 16.07 4.33
C LEU A 181 6.09 16.03 5.25
N SER A 182 6.88 17.11 5.27
CA SER A 182 8.09 17.17 6.08
C SER A 182 7.79 17.31 7.58
N ALA A 183 8.74 16.88 8.43
CA ALA A 183 8.65 17.09 9.87
C ALA A 183 8.54 18.57 10.25
N GLU A 184 9.16 19.48 9.49
CA GLU A 184 9.08 20.92 9.71
C GLU A 184 7.64 21.43 9.55
N VAL A 185 6.95 21.02 8.49
CA VAL A 185 5.56 21.39 8.24
C VAL A 185 4.64 20.79 9.31
N ALA A 186 4.88 19.52 9.69
CA ALA A 186 4.14 18.88 10.78
C ALA A 186 4.30 19.63 12.12
N GLN A 187 5.50 20.16 12.41
CA GLN A 187 5.75 20.97 13.60
C GLN A 187 4.93 22.28 13.59
N ARG A 188 4.70 22.89 12.43
CA ARG A 188 3.85 24.10 12.30
C ARG A 188 2.40 23.77 12.66
N PHE A 189 1.84 22.63 12.25
CA PHE A 189 0.52 22.17 12.66
C PHE A 189 0.46 21.89 14.17
N ALA A 190 1.50 21.24 14.73
CA ALA A 190 1.58 20.99 16.16
C ALA A 190 1.54 22.28 17.00
N GLN A 191 2.16 23.37 16.53
CA GLN A 191 2.09 24.70 17.17
C GLN A 191 0.66 25.28 17.18
N GLN A 192 -0.18 24.87 16.25
CA GLN A 192 -1.60 25.23 16.18
C GLN A 192 -2.51 24.21 16.91
N HIS A 193 -1.94 23.23 17.62
CA HIS A 193 -2.66 22.13 18.25
C HIS A 193 -3.47 21.26 17.28
N THR A 194 -3.07 21.22 16.01
CA THR A 194 -3.67 20.39 14.97
C THR A 194 -2.95 19.06 14.89
N HIS A 195 -3.70 17.96 14.91
CA HIS A 195 -3.20 16.60 14.74
C HIS A 195 -3.21 16.19 13.27
N LEU A 196 -2.20 15.46 12.84
CA LEU A 196 -2.07 14.94 11.48
C LEU A 196 -2.33 13.43 11.48
N ILE A 197 -3.24 12.97 10.63
CA ILE A 197 -3.57 11.55 10.46
C ILE A 197 -3.13 11.14 9.05
N PHE A 198 -2.18 10.21 8.97
CA PHE A 198 -1.60 9.72 7.72
C PHE A 198 -2.13 8.33 7.37
N ALA A 199 -2.61 8.18 6.14
CA ALA A 199 -2.67 6.94 5.39
C ALA A 199 -1.44 6.81 4.48
N HIS A 200 -1.44 5.88 3.51
CA HIS A 200 -0.36 5.56 2.57
C HIS A 200 0.79 4.74 3.19
N GLU A 201 1.20 5.02 4.41
CA GLU A 201 2.20 4.21 5.11
C GLU A 201 1.51 3.06 5.86
N HIS A 202 1.81 1.81 5.49
CA HIS A 202 1.08 0.64 5.99
C HIS A 202 1.41 0.23 7.44
N GLN A 203 2.54 0.73 7.97
CA GLN A 203 2.94 0.44 9.35
C GLN A 203 2.49 1.56 10.29
N GLN A 204 1.68 1.19 11.29
CA GLN A 204 1.18 2.14 12.27
C GLN A 204 2.27 2.67 13.18
N ARG A 205 2.29 3.99 13.38
CA ARG A 205 3.22 4.72 14.27
C ARG A 205 2.56 5.97 14.82
N ASP A 206 2.81 6.32 16.06
CA ASP A 206 2.28 7.53 16.68
C ASP A 206 3.42 8.39 17.25
N PHE A 207 3.41 9.69 16.93
CA PHE A 207 4.39 10.68 17.38
C PHE A 207 3.69 11.96 17.79
N ASN A 208 3.41 12.17 19.05
CA ASN A 208 2.74 13.39 19.55
C ASN A 208 1.51 13.78 18.71
N HIS A 209 1.66 14.72 17.75
CA HIS A 209 0.60 15.22 16.88
C HIS A 209 0.53 14.50 15.52
N VAL A 210 1.39 13.51 15.27
CA VAL A 210 1.45 12.75 14.01
C VAL A 210 0.99 11.33 14.27
N HIS A 211 -0.03 10.88 13.54
CA HIS A 211 -0.65 9.57 13.67
C HIS A 211 -0.65 8.87 12.31
N ILE A 212 0.29 7.94 12.12
CA ILE A 212 0.29 7.05 10.96
C ILE A 212 -0.57 5.85 11.32
N ILE A 213 -1.78 5.79 10.77
CA ILE A 213 -2.78 4.82 11.22
C ILE A 213 -2.55 3.41 10.67
N GLY A 214 -1.71 3.27 9.63
CA GLY A 214 -1.40 2.00 8.98
C GLY A 214 -2.60 1.38 8.27
N ASN A 215 -2.36 0.36 7.44
CA ASN A 215 -3.46 -0.37 6.80
C ASN A 215 -4.12 -1.36 7.76
N GLN A 216 -5.41 -1.64 7.57
CA GLN A 216 -6.17 -2.59 8.39
C GLN A 216 -6.12 -4.01 7.83
N ILE A 217 -5.87 -4.15 6.52
CA ILE A 217 -5.90 -5.43 5.80
C ILE A 217 -4.52 -5.71 5.23
N PRO A 218 -3.79 -6.72 5.73
CA PRO A 218 -2.49 -7.06 5.15
C PRO A 218 -2.66 -7.70 3.77
N SER A 219 -1.92 -7.19 2.79
CA SER A 219 -1.84 -7.73 1.43
C SER A 219 -0.45 -8.27 1.09
N SER A 220 0.53 -8.02 1.96
CA SER A 220 1.94 -8.37 1.77
C SER A 220 2.62 -8.75 3.08
N ILE A 221 3.82 -9.32 2.98
CA ILE A 221 4.67 -9.59 4.16
C ILE A 221 5.03 -8.28 4.87
N ALA A 222 5.32 -7.22 4.12
CA ALA A 222 5.67 -5.92 4.71
C ALA A 222 4.56 -5.40 5.65
N ASP A 223 3.31 -5.67 5.34
CA ASP A 223 2.17 -5.26 6.16
C ASP A 223 2.08 -6.02 7.49
N CYS A 224 2.77 -7.16 7.61
CA CYS A 224 2.79 -8.00 8.80
C CYS A 224 4.01 -7.74 9.69
N LEU A 225 5.00 -6.96 9.22
CA LEU A 225 6.22 -6.69 9.99
C LEU A 225 6.00 -5.59 11.03
N GLY A 226 6.74 -5.69 12.13
CA GLY A 226 6.83 -4.62 13.13
C GLY A 226 5.60 -4.44 14.04
N ASN A 227 4.48 -5.08 13.73
CA ASN A 227 3.25 -5.01 14.52
C ASN A 227 2.68 -6.41 14.78
N THR A 228 2.02 -6.59 15.91
CA THR A 228 1.34 -7.85 16.26
C THR A 228 -0.15 -7.83 15.92
N SER A 229 -0.69 -6.66 15.60
CA SER A 229 -2.10 -6.46 15.28
C SER A 229 -2.29 -5.27 14.34
N LYS A 230 -3.44 -5.26 13.66
CA LYS A 230 -3.95 -4.12 12.90
C LYS A 230 -5.04 -3.43 13.70
N ARG A 231 -5.13 -2.11 13.56
CA ARG A 231 -6.10 -1.29 14.28
C ARG A 231 -6.86 -0.37 13.34
N LEU A 232 -8.11 -0.12 13.64
CA LEU A 232 -8.99 0.83 12.96
C LEU A 232 -9.03 2.11 13.77
N ALA A 233 -8.76 3.24 13.14
CA ALA A 233 -8.85 4.56 13.76
C ALA A 233 -10.26 5.12 13.63
N TYR A 234 -10.70 5.88 14.64
CA TYR A 234 -11.95 6.64 14.59
C TYR A 234 -11.88 7.91 15.44
N LEU A 235 -12.60 8.93 15.02
CA LEU A 235 -12.82 10.15 15.81
C LEU A 235 -14.13 10.04 16.58
N GLU A 236 -14.08 10.32 17.87
CA GLU A 236 -15.25 10.41 18.76
C GLU A 236 -15.07 11.60 19.70
N ASN A 237 -16.03 12.51 19.75
CA ASN A 237 -15.98 13.73 20.58
C ASN A 237 -14.70 14.59 20.36
N ASN A 238 -14.22 14.67 19.12
CA ASN A 238 -12.96 15.31 18.71
C ASN A 238 -11.70 14.68 19.33
N GLU A 239 -11.74 13.41 19.68
CA GLU A 239 -10.59 12.63 20.12
C GLU A 239 -10.34 11.45 19.17
N LEU A 240 -9.06 11.17 18.88
CA LEU A 240 -8.65 10.04 18.06
C LEU A 240 -8.54 8.78 18.93
N HIS A 241 -9.24 7.75 18.52
CA HIS A 241 -9.27 6.45 19.17
C HIS A 241 -8.87 5.34 18.21
N TYR A 242 -8.48 4.20 18.79
CA TYR A 242 -8.11 3.00 18.03
C TYR A 242 -8.81 1.76 18.56
N GLN A 243 -9.21 0.89 17.63
CA GLN A 243 -9.76 -0.42 17.93
C GLN A 243 -8.95 -1.49 17.21
N THR A 244 -8.47 -2.53 17.91
CA THR A 244 -7.83 -3.69 17.28
C THR A 244 -8.86 -4.45 16.44
N VAL A 245 -8.53 -4.70 15.17
CA VAL A 245 -9.43 -5.36 14.21
C VAL A 245 -8.89 -6.68 13.69
N LEU A 246 -7.57 -6.90 13.78
CA LEU A 246 -6.94 -8.11 13.28
C LEU A 246 -5.67 -8.41 14.08
N THR A 247 -5.49 -9.66 14.47
CA THR A 247 -4.27 -10.15 15.10
C THR A 247 -3.41 -10.86 14.04
N LEU A 248 -2.14 -10.49 13.95
CA LEU A 248 -1.24 -11.01 12.92
C LEU A 248 -0.52 -12.30 13.29
N THR A 249 -0.52 -12.69 14.56
CA THR A 249 0.20 -13.88 15.05
C THR A 249 -0.30 -15.19 14.45
N GLU A 250 -1.56 -15.23 14.01
CA GLU A 250 -2.12 -16.42 13.34
C GLU A 250 -1.98 -16.35 11.80
N LEU A 251 -1.66 -15.18 11.29
CA LEU A 251 -1.56 -14.93 9.85
C LEU A 251 -0.13 -14.94 9.33
N TYR A 252 0.83 -14.57 10.17
CA TYR A 252 2.21 -14.36 9.77
C TYR A 252 3.18 -15.18 10.62
N SER A 253 4.19 -15.78 9.96
CA SER A 253 5.33 -16.40 10.63
C SER A 253 6.63 -16.18 9.87
N GLU A 254 7.72 -16.09 10.63
CA GLU A 254 9.07 -16.30 10.10
C GLU A 254 9.39 -17.79 10.16
N HIS A 255 10.01 -18.29 9.10
CA HIS A 255 10.34 -19.70 8.96
C HIS A 255 11.77 -19.82 8.48
N ASP A 256 12.61 -20.55 9.25
CA ASP A 256 13.97 -20.83 8.84
C ASP A 256 13.97 -21.69 7.57
N TRP A 257 14.76 -21.28 6.57
CA TRP A 257 14.79 -21.97 5.28
C TRP A 257 15.29 -23.39 5.38
N GLN A 258 16.12 -23.73 6.40
CA GLN A 258 16.65 -25.05 6.67
C GLN A 258 15.65 -25.98 7.38
N ASN A 259 14.58 -25.42 7.90
CA ASN A 259 13.55 -26.22 8.57
C ASN A 259 12.68 -26.97 7.54
N ASP A 260 12.71 -28.29 7.57
CA ASP A 260 11.96 -29.15 6.62
C ASP A 260 10.45 -29.14 6.84
N ALA A 261 9.94 -28.72 7.99
CA ALA A 261 8.51 -28.63 8.23
C ALA A 261 7.87 -27.60 7.27
N LEU A 262 6.63 -27.87 6.87
CA LEU A 262 5.85 -26.90 6.11
C LEU A 262 5.19 -25.90 7.07
N PRO A 263 5.37 -24.59 6.86
CA PRO A 263 4.66 -23.60 7.66
C PRO A 263 3.16 -23.60 7.32
N HIS A 264 2.33 -23.21 8.29
CA HIS A 264 0.87 -23.25 8.19
C HIS A 264 0.22 -21.87 8.07
N THR A 265 0.98 -20.79 8.30
CA THR A 265 0.44 -19.43 8.25
C THR A 265 0.26 -18.95 6.81
N PRO A 266 -0.72 -18.07 6.55
CA PRO A 266 -0.97 -17.50 5.23
C PRO A 266 0.19 -16.65 4.67
N PHE A 267 0.87 -15.89 5.54
CA PHE A 267 2.01 -15.04 5.18
C PHE A 267 3.29 -15.61 5.79
N ILE A 268 4.23 -16.00 4.93
CA ILE A 268 5.47 -16.64 5.33
C ILE A 268 6.66 -15.81 4.87
N ARG A 269 7.55 -15.49 5.79
CA ARG A 269 8.86 -14.92 5.50
C ARG A 269 9.93 -15.96 5.77
N LEU A 270 10.62 -16.43 4.71
CA LEU A 270 11.79 -17.28 4.89
C LEU A 270 12.96 -16.44 5.40
N THR A 271 13.60 -16.92 6.46
CA THR A 271 14.73 -16.27 7.13
C THR A 271 15.90 -17.23 7.29
N GLY A 272 17.00 -16.78 7.86
CA GLY A 272 18.23 -17.54 8.11
C GLY A 272 19.38 -17.06 7.24
N THR A 273 20.48 -17.79 7.31
CA THR A 273 21.70 -17.53 6.53
C THR A 273 21.99 -18.75 5.65
N ALA A 274 22.54 -18.54 4.48
CA ALA A 274 22.98 -19.58 3.57
C ALA A 274 24.31 -19.20 2.96
N GLU A 275 25.19 -20.18 2.72
CA GLU A 275 26.39 -19.96 1.94
C GLU A 275 26.02 -19.75 0.46
N TYR A 276 26.92 -19.14 -0.30
CA TYR A 276 26.68 -18.85 -1.72
C TYR A 276 26.30 -20.12 -2.52
N GLU A 277 26.97 -21.23 -2.24
CA GLU A 277 26.74 -22.53 -2.87
C GLU A 277 25.33 -23.08 -2.60
N GLN A 278 24.70 -22.68 -1.51
CA GLN A 278 23.35 -23.09 -1.12
C GLN A 278 22.24 -22.21 -1.73
N ALA A 279 22.60 -21.16 -2.46
CA ALA A 279 21.59 -20.25 -3.04
C ALA A 279 20.52 -20.97 -3.87
N ALA A 280 20.93 -22.01 -4.63
CA ALA A 280 20.01 -22.82 -5.42
C ALA A 280 19.04 -23.64 -4.54
N GLU A 281 19.50 -24.12 -3.38
CA GLU A 281 18.69 -24.86 -2.41
C GLU A 281 17.64 -23.95 -1.78
N VAL A 282 18.02 -22.71 -1.43
CA VAL A 282 17.08 -21.70 -0.93
C VAL A 282 15.95 -21.44 -1.95
N ILE A 283 16.29 -21.27 -3.23
CA ILE A 283 15.30 -21.07 -4.30
C ILE A 283 14.37 -22.28 -4.43
N GLN A 284 14.93 -23.51 -4.38
CA GLN A 284 14.13 -24.73 -4.42
C GLN A 284 13.21 -24.85 -3.20
N ARG A 285 13.69 -24.46 -2.02
CA ARG A 285 12.91 -24.45 -0.79
C ARG A 285 11.73 -23.48 -0.88
N ILE A 286 11.94 -22.26 -1.39
CA ILE A 286 10.87 -21.31 -1.64
C ILE A 286 9.83 -21.88 -2.58
N ALA A 287 10.27 -22.47 -3.69
CA ALA A 287 9.38 -23.07 -4.68
C ALA A 287 8.56 -24.24 -4.09
N HIS A 288 9.20 -25.06 -3.23
CA HIS A 288 8.55 -26.15 -2.54
C HIS A 288 7.45 -25.64 -1.59
N ILE A 289 7.77 -24.65 -0.73
CA ILE A 289 6.81 -24.06 0.20
C ILE A 289 5.64 -23.46 -0.57
N ARG A 290 5.89 -22.68 -1.63
CA ARG A 290 4.84 -22.08 -2.47
C ARG A 290 3.89 -23.12 -3.07
N LYS A 291 4.38 -24.30 -3.38
CA LYS A 291 3.59 -25.36 -4.01
C LYS A 291 2.87 -26.25 -3.01
N GLN A 292 3.46 -26.49 -1.84
CA GLN A 292 3.00 -27.53 -0.91
C GLN A 292 2.32 -26.97 0.34
N SER A 293 2.59 -25.71 0.70
CA SER A 293 1.92 -25.08 1.85
C SER A 293 0.60 -24.43 1.46
N SER A 294 -0.21 -24.09 2.45
CA SER A 294 -1.43 -23.29 2.30
C SER A 294 -1.16 -21.78 2.26
N ALA A 295 0.11 -21.36 2.17
CA ALA A 295 0.48 -19.94 2.19
C ALA A 295 -0.10 -19.16 1.02
N TRP A 296 -0.53 -17.94 1.30
CA TRP A 296 -0.97 -17.00 0.29
C TRP A 296 0.21 -16.20 -0.29
N VAL A 297 1.13 -15.81 0.59
CA VAL A 297 2.32 -15.00 0.24
C VAL A 297 3.55 -15.60 0.89
N VAL A 298 4.61 -15.84 0.10
CA VAL A 298 5.91 -16.32 0.57
C VAL A 298 6.99 -15.37 0.09
N SER A 299 7.72 -14.73 1.00
CA SER A 299 8.86 -13.88 0.69
C SER A 299 10.19 -14.51 1.11
N ASN A 300 11.25 -14.12 0.43
CA ASN A 300 12.62 -14.51 0.77
C ASN A 300 13.33 -13.37 1.51
N ALA A 301 13.83 -13.66 2.69
CA ALA A 301 14.70 -12.79 3.48
C ALA A 301 15.96 -13.56 3.99
N VAL A 302 16.29 -14.69 3.34
CA VAL A 302 17.51 -15.43 3.64
C VAL A 302 18.71 -14.61 3.22
N GLN A 303 19.64 -14.43 4.13
CA GLN A 303 20.90 -13.73 3.87
C GLN A 303 21.89 -14.71 3.25
N ILE A 304 22.32 -14.47 2.03
CA ILE A 304 23.30 -15.28 1.34
C ILE A 304 24.68 -14.66 1.58
N GLY A 305 25.58 -15.45 2.15
CA GLY A 305 26.98 -15.06 2.37
C GLY A 305 27.64 -14.68 1.05
N THR A 306 28.46 -13.65 1.10
CA THR A 306 29.32 -13.29 -0.04
C THR A 306 30.42 -14.33 -0.18
N LEU A 307 30.78 -14.69 -1.42
CA LEU A 307 31.99 -15.46 -1.71
C LEU A 307 33.20 -14.80 -1.02
N THR A 308 33.68 -15.40 0.07
CA THR A 308 34.95 -15.04 0.71
C THR A 308 36.11 -15.71 -0.03
N SER A 309 36.14 -15.66 -1.33
CA SER A 309 37.36 -15.93 -2.08
C SER A 309 38.09 -14.62 -2.28
N GLU A 310 39.34 -14.58 -1.87
CA GLU A 310 40.32 -13.54 -2.20
C GLU A 310 40.60 -13.44 -3.73
N THR A 311 39.67 -13.84 -4.56
CA THR A 311 39.68 -13.49 -5.98
C THR A 311 39.26 -12.05 -6.07
N HIS A 312 40.22 -11.16 -6.33
CA HIS A 312 39.99 -9.78 -6.73
C HIS A 312 38.74 -9.70 -7.60
N LEU A 313 37.60 -9.23 -7.03
CA LEU A 313 36.52 -8.76 -7.86
C LEU A 313 37.13 -7.65 -8.71
N PRO A 314 37.10 -7.75 -10.06
CA PRO A 314 37.48 -6.63 -10.88
C PRO A 314 36.67 -5.42 -10.41
N SER A 315 37.30 -4.26 -10.31
CA SER A 315 36.60 -3.01 -9.96
C SER A 315 35.37 -2.89 -10.86
N LEU A 316 34.28 -2.30 -10.35
CA LEU A 316 33.06 -2.07 -11.17
C LEU A 316 33.38 -1.40 -12.53
N GLU A 317 34.49 -0.66 -12.61
CA GLU A 317 35.05 -0.06 -13.83
C GLU A 317 35.62 -1.08 -14.83
N SER A 318 35.86 -2.33 -14.42
CA SER A 318 36.39 -3.42 -15.27
C SER A 318 35.36 -4.50 -15.59
N LEU A 319 34.10 -4.37 -15.15
CA LEU A 319 33.02 -5.29 -15.49
C LEU A 319 32.54 -5.02 -16.93
N ASP A 320 32.99 -5.82 -17.85
CA ASP A 320 32.44 -5.83 -19.20
C ASP A 320 31.09 -6.53 -19.22
N VAL A 321 30.04 -5.76 -18.91
CA VAL A 321 28.65 -6.21 -18.87
C VAL A 321 28.23 -6.80 -20.23
N GLN A 322 28.75 -6.26 -21.33
CA GLN A 322 28.46 -6.73 -22.69
C GLN A 322 29.01 -8.13 -22.90
N HIS A 323 30.23 -8.37 -22.44
CA HIS A 323 30.86 -9.70 -22.50
C HIS A 323 30.11 -10.73 -21.65
N MET A 324 29.69 -10.35 -20.45
CA MET A 324 28.91 -11.23 -19.55
C MET A 324 27.55 -11.61 -20.14
N VAL A 325 26.85 -10.65 -20.73
CA VAL A 325 25.57 -10.91 -21.39
C VAL A 325 25.77 -11.81 -22.62
N ALA A 326 26.81 -11.56 -23.43
CA ALA A 326 27.12 -12.37 -24.59
C ALA A 326 27.42 -13.83 -24.23
N GLN A 327 28.09 -14.08 -23.09
CA GLN A 327 28.38 -15.44 -22.60
C GLN A 327 27.11 -16.16 -22.08
N ALA A 328 26.15 -15.43 -21.54
CA ALA A 328 24.92 -15.99 -21.01
C ALA A 328 23.85 -16.31 -22.08
N LEU A 329 24.02 -15.78 -23.29
CA LEU A 329 23.06 -15.97 -24.38
C LEU A 329 23.31 -17.26 -25.18
N PRO A 330 22.25 -17.94 -25.67
CA PRO A 330 22.38 -19.01 -26.64
C PRO A 330 23.14 -18.54 -27.90
N PRO A 331 23.95 -19.39 -28.56
CA PRO A 331 24.80 -18.99 -29.70
C PRO A 331 24.07 -18.23 -30.83
N ALA A 332 22.82 -18.59 -31.10
CA ALA A 332 22.00 -17.93 -32.11
C ALA A 332 21.59 -16.47 -31.74
N LEU A 333 21.60 -16.11 -30.45
CA LEU A 333 21.27 -14.77 -29.97
C LEU A 333 22.52 -13.94 -29.69
N THR A 334 23.66 -14.58 -29.44
CA THR A 334 24.94 -13.90 -29.15
C THR A 334 25.40 -13.05 -30.32
N GLN A 335 25.33 -13.59 -31.55
CA GLN A 335 25.71 -12.85 -32.76
C GLN A 335 24.82 -11.61 -32.96
N ARG A 336 23.50 -11.75 -32.76
CA ARG A 336 22.55 -10.66 -32.91
C ARG A 336 22.69 -9.58 -31.83
N PHE A 337 23.05 -9.99 -30.63
CA PHE A 337 23.37 -9.08 -29.54
C PHE A 337 24.63 -8.25 -29.86
N GLN A 338 25.69 -8.88 -30.35
CA GLN A 338 26.92 -8.20 -30.72
C GLN A 338 26.70 -7.20 -31.88
N GLU A 339 25.88 -7.54 -32.86
CA GLU A 339 25.49 -6.62 -33.95
C GLU A 339 24.77 -5.38 -33.43
N VAL A 340 23.85 -5.54 -32.47
CA VAL A 340 23.10 -4.42 -31.87
C VAL A 340 24.00 -3.52 -31.04
N VAL A 341 24.93 -4.08 -30.26
CA VAL A 341 25.87 -3.33 -29.44
C VAL A 341 26.81 -2.50 -30.30
N GLN A 342 27.41 -3.09 -31.37
CA GLN A 342 28.25 -2.36 -32.30
C GLN A 342 27.52 -1.21 -33.00
N PHE A 343 26.22 -1.41 -33.31
CA PHE A 343 25.40 -0.37 -33.94
C PHE A 343 25.08 0.82 -32.99
N SER A 344 25.06 0.58 -31.70
CA SER A 344 24.83 1.62 -30.69
C SER A 344 26.09 2.47 -30.46
N GLU A 345 27.27 1.87 -30.51
CA GLU A 345 28.56 2.58 -30.38
C GLU A 345 28.86 3.49 -31.56
N LEU A 346 28.46 3.09 -32.78
CA LEU A 346 28.60 3.90 -33.99
C LEU A 346 27.64 5.11 -34.05
N LYS A 347 26.59 5.16 -33.21
CA LYS A 347 25.67 6.31 -33.11
C LYS A 347 26.04 7.31 -31.99
N SER A 348 26.96 6.94 -31.12
CA SER A 348 27.40 7.78 -29.99
C SER A 348 28.78 8.41 -30.22
N SER A 349 29.40 8.16 -31.35
CA SER A 349 30.59 8.84 -31.88
C SER A 349 30.18 9.82 -33.01
#